data_043c88833267ae5d51b77236307cdc54
#
_entry.id   043c88833267ae5d51b77236307cdc54
#
_cell.length_a   1.000
_cell.length_b   1.000
_cell.length_c   1.000
_cell.angle_alpha   90.00
_cell.angle_beta   90.00
_cell.angle_gamma   90.00
#
_symmetry.space_group_name_H-M   'P 1'
#
loop_
_entity.id
_entity.type
_entity.pdbx_description
1 polymer ?
#
loop_
_entity_poly.entity_id
_entity_poly.type
_entity_poly.pdbx_seq_one_letter_code
_entity_poly.pdbx_strand_id
1 'polypeptide(L)'
;MSEPQKKKFKSSNFIDELDQKRKNTASSILNFPFIKKRVKVLSAVDEVAKNSKGILYWMFREGRVQDNWSFLFAQKLALKNKLPLHVCYCILPKFLDATLRHYKFLVESLEEVSNDCKDLNISFHLLHGTPNVVVLDLVKKHKMGALVVDFFPLRVPSGWVEDLKNSIPKDVPLCQVDGHNLVPCWVASDKLEYGARTIRGKINTKLPEYLTEFPPLIKHPHDSAFKIPTIDWKNALKDVQIDRTVDKVDWCKPGYRGALMELESFITKRLKNYNTKRNDPTEDALSKLSPWFHFGQISVQRVILEVREYKKQHKESVENFMEESIIRRELSDNFCFYNKNYDSVEGANAWAIESLNQHRKDKREYIYTRDELENSQTHDDLWNAAQNQMVREGKMHGFLRMYWAKKILEWTPSPEDALAWAIYLNDKYSMDGRDPNGYVGCMWSICGIHDQGWKERSVFGKIRYMNYKGCERKFDVKSFVRKYDGKVVNKKNDISKMFKKK
;
A
#
# COMPACT_ATOMS: atom_id res chain seq x y z
N MET A 1 -22.94 23.89 31.79
CA MET A 1 -22.27 23.33 30.62
C MET A 1 -21.73 21.98 31.02
N SER A 2 -22.42 20.91 30.65
CA SER A 2 -22.00 19.53 30.98
C SER A 2 -20.82 19.12 30.12
N GLU A 3 -19.73 18.64 30.73
CA GLU A 3 -18.59 18.03 30.06
C GLU A 3 -19.07 16.86 29.15
N PRO A 4 -18.56 16.74 27.92
CA PRO A 4 -18.90 15.59 27.08
C PRO A 4 -18.29 14.33 27.70
N GLN A 5 -19.16 13.37 28.00
CA GLN A 5 -18.78 12.04 28.49
C GLN A 5 -17.71 11.41 27.58
N LYS A 6 -16.54 11.09 28.15
CA LYS A 6 -15.52 10.28 27.53
C LYS A 6 -16.10 8.88 27.29
N LYS A 7 -16.53 8.58 26.05
CA LYS A 7 -16.88 7.22 25.65
C LYS A 7 -15.67 6.32 25.90
N LYS A 8 -15.78 5.36 26.82
CA LYS A 8 -14.80 4.27 26.98
C LYS A 8 -15.02 3.31 25.83
N PHE A 9 -14.16 3.35 24.81
CA PHE A 9 -14.16 2.40 23.72
C PHE A 9 -13.74 1.01 24.23
N LYS A 10 -14.59 -0.01 23.96
CA LYS A 10 -14.19 -1.42 23.96
C LYS A 10 -14.19 -1.84 22.50
N SER A 11 -13.19 -2.56 22.02
CA SER A 11 -13.02 -2.93 20.59
C SER A 11 -14.24 -3.64 19.97
N SER A 12 -15.00 -4.39 20.75
CA SER A 12 -16.29 -4.95 20.31
C SER A 12 -17.31 -3.88 19.97
N ASN A 13 -17.39 -2.79 20.72
CA ASN A 13 -18.36 -1.71 20.48
C ASN A 13 -18.05 -0.95 19.17
N PHE A 14 -16.77 -0.81 18.80
CA PHE A 14 -16.38 -0.10 17.58
C PHE A 14 -16.79 -0.85 16.31
N ILE A 15 -16.63 -2.17 16.28
CA ILE A 15 -17.07 -3.01 15.17
C ILE A 15 -18.59 -2.94 15.03
N ASP A 16 -19.34 -3.07 16.13
CA ASP A 16 -20.78 -2.98 16.15
C ASP A 16 -21.29 -1.60 15.68
N GLU A 17 -20.61 -0.52 16.09
CA GLU A 17 -20.93 0.84 15.60
C GLU A 17 -20.73 0.97 14.09
N LEU A 18 -19.64 0.39 13.53
CA LEU A 18 -19.40 0.39 12.08
C LEU A 18 -20.45 -0.43 11.32
N ASP A 19 -20.82 -1.58 11.86
CA ASP A 19 -21.87 -2.41 11.25
C ASP A 19 -23.24 -1.71 11.27
N GLN A 20 -23.54 -0.97 12.32
CA GLN A 20 -24.75 -0.17 12.39
C GLN A 20 -24.69 1.00 11.38
N LYS A 21 -23.56 1.69 11.22
CA LYS A 21 -23.38 2.73 10.18
C LYS A 21 -23.66 2.19 8.78
N ARG A 22 -23.12 1.00 8.45
CA ARG A 22 -23.36 0.34 7.15
C ARG A 22 -24.85 0.00 6.96
N LYS A 23 -25.49 -0.61 7.94
CA LYS A 23 -26.93 -0.98 7.90
C LYS A 23 -27.83 0.25 7.78
N ASN A 24 -27.47 1.37 8.42
CA ASN A 24 -28.21 2.62 8.31
C ASN A 24 -28.04 3.28 6.94
N THR A 25 -26.96 2.97 6.21
CA THR A 25 -26.69 3.52 4.88
C THR A 25 -27.56 2.89 3.81
N ALA A 26 -27.71 1.56 3.81
CA ALA A 26 -28.59 0.81 2.92
C ALA A 26 -28.77 -0.62 3.44
N SER A 27 -29.87 -1.29 3.05
CA SER A 27 -30.07 -2.71 3.39
C SER A 27 -29.13 -3.65 2.64
N SER A 28 -28.65 -3.23 1.46
CA SER A 28 -27.66 -3.95 0.65
C SER A 28 -27.11 -3.05 -0.45
N ILE A 29 -26.11 -3.55 -1.18
CA ILE A 29 -25.56 -2.86 -2.37
C ILE A 29 -26.60 -2.64 -3.49
N LEU A 30 -27.69 -3.41 -3.53
CA LEU A 30 -28.76 -3.21 -4.51
C LEU A 30 -29.55 -1.92 -4.25
N ASN A 31 -29.65 -1.52 -3.00
CA ASN A 31 -30.36 -0.32 -2.55
C ASN A 31 -29.44 0.88 -2.34
N PHE A 32 -28.16 0.76 -2.76
CA PHE A 32 -27.16 1.82 -2.66
C PHE A 32 -26.83 2.41 -4.05
N PRO A 33 -26.68 3.74 -4.18
CA PRO A 33 -26.32 4.40 -5.44
C PRO A 33 -24.84 4.18 -5.75
N PHE A 34 -24.48 2.98 -6.21
CA PHE A 34 -23.11 2.62 -6.53
C PHE A 34 -22.54 3.48 -7.67
N ILE A 35 -21.38 4.07 -7.46
CA ILE A 35 -20.70 4.94 -8.43
C ILE A 35 -20.04 4.10 -9.52
N LYS A 36 -20.69 3.99 -10.68
CA LYS A 36 -20.21 3.16 -11.81
C LYS A 36 -18.81 3.55 -12.30
N LYS A 37 -18.41 4.83 -12.16
CA LYS A 37 -17.08 5.31 -12.55
C LYS A 37 -15.91 4.66 -11.80
N ARG A 38 -16.19 3.94 -10.68
CA ARG A 38 -15.19 3.09 -10.01
C ARG A 38 -14.81 1.84 -10.82
N VAL A 39 -15.61 1.48 -11.81
CA VAL A 39 -15.46 0.25 -12.57
C VAL A 39 -15.01 0.56 -13.99
N LYS A 40 -14.02 -0.17 -14.47
CA LYS A 40 -13.67 -0.30 -15.89
C LYS A 40 -13.99 -1.73 -16.35
N VAL A 41 -14.83 -1.87 -17.36
CA VAL A 41 -15.00 -3.13 -18.07
C VAL A 41 -13.86 -3.24 -19.08
N LEU A 42 -13.02 -4.27 -18.92
CA LEU A 42 -11.83 -4.48 -19.74
C LEU A 42 -12.07 -5.44 -20.92
N SER A 43 -13.14 -6.25 -20.85
CA SER A 43 -13.62 -7.16 -21.91
C SER A 43 -14.50 -6.43 -22.92
N ALA A 44 -14.76 -7.10 -24.05
CA ALA A 44 -15.68 -6.58 -25.08
C ALA A 44 -17.16 -6.65 -24.67
N VAL A 45 -17.48 -7.48 -23.65
CA VAL A 45 -18.84 -7.67 -23.11
C VAL A 45 -18.91 -7.14 -21.70
N ASP A 46 -20.08 -6.67 -21.28
CA ASP A 46 -20.35 -6.12 -19.94
C ASP A 46 -21.50 -6.84 -19.22
N GLU A 47 -22.21 -7.73 -19.90
CA GLU A 47 -23.27 -8.55 -19.33
C GLU A 47 -22.72 -9.89 -18.81
N VAL A 48 -23.26 -10.35 -17.68
CA VAL A 48 -22.91 -11.65 -17.09
C VAL A 48 -23.23 -12.78 -18.07
N ALA A 49 -22.28 -13.70 -18.29
CA ALA A 49 -22.42 -14.81 -19.24
C ALA A 49 -23.64 -15.70 -18.90
N LYS A 50 -24.39 -16.10 -19.93
CA LYS A 50 -25.58 -16.97 -19.78
C LYS A 50 -25.18 -18.36 -19.27
N ASN A 51 -26.09 -19.02 -18.54
CA ASN A 51 -25.90 -20.37 -17.98
C ASN A 51 -24.67 -20.50 -17.05
N SER A 52 -24.20 -19.39 -16.50
CA SER A 52 -23.08 -19.37 -15.57
C SER A 52 -23.46 -19.92 -14.19
N LYS A 53 -22.43 -20.30 -13.38
CA LYS A 53 -22.59 -20.97 -12.09
C LYS A 53 -22.17 -20.09 -10.90
N GLY A 54 -21.73 -18.86 -11.14
CA GLY A 54 -21.33 -17.92 -10.10
C GLY A 54 -20.65 -16.68 -10.65
N ILE A 55 -20.44 -15.71 -9.78
CA ILE A 55 -19.58 -14.53 -10.02
C ILE A 55 -18.31 -14.74 -9.22
N LEU A 56 -17.15 -14.46 -9.84
CA LEU A 56 -15.85 -14.56 -9.17
C LEU A 56 -15.28 -13.17 -8.90
N TYR A 57 -14.86 -12.92 -7.66
CA TYR A 57 -14.02 -11.79 -7.30
C TYR A 57 -12.60 -12.27 -7.00
N TRP A 58 -11.62 -11.87 -7.81
CA TRP A 58 -10.22 -12.07 -7.53
C TRP A 58 -9.72 -10.89 -6.70
N MET A 59 -9.60 -11.13 -5.40
CA MET A 59 -9.05 -10.23 -4.40
C MET A 59 -7.53 -10.29 -4.45
N PHE A 60 -6.85 -9.16 -4.60
CA PHE A 60 -5.38 -9.12 -4.53
C PHE A 60 -4.79 -7.81 -3.97
N ARG A 61 -5.55 -6.72 -3.96
CA ARG A 61 -5.14 -5.46 -3.33
C ARG A 61 -5.99 -5.11 -2.10
N GLU A 62 -7.25 -5.51 -2.10
CA GLU A 62 -8.24 -5.14 -1.08
C GLU A 62 -8.52 -6.34 -0.16
N GLY A 63 -7.53 -6.73 0.68
CA GLY A 63 -7.54 -7.94 1.53
C GLY A 63 -8.52 -7.88 2.72
N ARG A 64 -9.79 -7.52 2.49
CA ARG A 64 -10.86 -7.43 3.49
C ARG A 64 -12.23 -7.72 2.90
N VAL A 65 -13.19 -8.01 3.77
CA VAL A 65 -14.58 -8.27 3.38
C VAL A 65 -15.37 -6.96 3.37
N GLN A 66 -15.57 -6.31 4.51
CA GLN A 66 -16.35 -5.08 4.61
C GLN A 66 -15.59 -3.86 4.08
N ASP A 67 -16.34 -2.78 3.73
CA ASP A 67 -15.79 -1.52 3.21
C ASP A 67 -14.93 -1.71 1.95
N ASN A 68 -15.30 -2.66 1.09
CA ASN A 68 -14.59 -3.08 -0.12
C ASN A 68 -15.47 -2.88 -1.36
N TRP A 69 -15.18 -1.86 -2.17
CA TRP A 69 -15.98 -1.54 -3.35
C TRP A 69 -15.94 -2.63 -4.43
N SER A 70 -14.80 -3.34 -4.57
CA SER A 70 -14.70 -4.47 -5.51
C SER A 70 -15.60 -5.62 -5.09
N PHE A 71 -15.60 -5.95 -3.81
CA PHE A 71 -16.45 -7.00 -3.25
C PHE A 71 -17.93 -6.63 -3.33
N LEU A 72 -18.28 -5.39 -2.97
CA LEU A 72 -19.64 -4.87 -3.08
C LEU A 72 -20.14 -4.91 -4.54
N PHE A 73 -19.28 -4.56 -5.51
CA PHE A 73 -19.65 -4.65 -6.92
C PHE A 73 -19.86 -6.10 -7.37
N ALA A 74 -18.98 -7.02 -6.94
CA ALA A 74 -19.15 -8.45 -7.21
C ALA A 74 -20.44 -9.00 -6.61
N GLN A 75 -20.78 -8.64 -5.35
CA GLN A 75 -22.05 -9.02 -4.74
C GLN A 75 -23.24 -8.42 -5.49
N LYS A 76 -23.14 -7.17 -5.96
CA LYS A 76 -24.20 -6.54 -6.78
C LYS A 76 -24.47 -7.33 -8.05
N LEU A 77 -23.43 -7.77 -8.75
CA LEU A 77 -23.59 -8.62 -9.95
C LEU A 77 -24.22 -9.96 -9.60
N ALA A 78 -23.74 -10.62 -8.55
CA ALA A 78 -24.24 -11.91 -8.11
C ALA A 78 -25.72 -11.85 -7.71
N LEU A 79 -26.12 -10.87 -6.89
CA LEU A 79 -27.52 -10.68 -6.46
C LEU A 79 -28.46 -10.38 -7.65
N LYS A 80 -28.03 -9.50 -8.58
CA LYS A 80 -28.84 -9.17 -9.77
C LYS A 80 -29.12 -10.37 -10.67
N ASN A 81 -28.13 -11.26 -10.78
CA ASN A 81 -28.21 -12.43 -11.66
C ASN A 81 -28.65 -13.70 -10.91
N LYS A 82 -28.95 -13.61 -9.62
CA LYS A 82 -29.32 -14.75 -8.75
C LYS A 82 -28.31 -15.89 -8.79
N LEU A 83 -27.03 -15.52 -8.76
CA LEU A 83 -25.89 -16.43 -8.84
C LEU A 83 -25.12 -16.45 -7.51
N PRO A 84 -24.46 -17.58 -7.16
CA PRO A 84 -23.49 -17.64 -6.07
C PRO A 84 -22.35 -16.63 -6.24
N LEU A 85 -21.80 -16.17 -5.12
CA LEU A 85 -20.60 -15.33 -5.10
C LEU A 85 -19.40 -16.13 -4.62
N HIS A 86 -18.32 -16.06 -5.38
CA HIS A 86 -17.04 -16.66 -5.07
C HIS A 86 -15.97 -15.58 -4.97
N VAL A 87 -15.06 -15.77 -4.02
CA VAL A 87 -13.86 -14.93 -3.86
C VAL A 87 -12.64 -15.83 -3.94
N CYS A 88 -11.59 -15.40 -4.61
CA CYS A 88 -10.31 -16.10 -4.57
C CYS A 88 -9.16 -15.14 -4.23
N TYR A 89 -8.12 -15.71 -3.64
CA TYR A 89 -6.83 -15.08 -3.44
C TYR A 89 -5.73 -16.03 -3.92
N CYS A 90 -4.68 -15.49 -4.58
CA CYS A 90 -3.59 -16.29 -5.11
C CYS A 90 -2.34 -16.11 -4.25
N ILE A 91 -1.86 -17.19 -3.63
CA ILE A 91 -0.53 -17.25 -3.02
C ILE A 91 0.49 -17.52 -4.12
N LEU A 92 1.34 -16.53 -4.37
CA LEU A 92 2.41 -16.63 -5.36
C LEU A 92 3.57 -17.47 -4.81
N PRO A 93 4.20 -18.32 -5.62
CA PRO A 93 5.42 -19.01 -5.21
C PRO A 93 6.54 -18.06 -4.80
N LYS A 94 6.63 -16.90 -5.47
CA LYS A 94 7.54 -15.79 -5.18
C LYS A 94 6.90 -14.49 -5.64
N PHE A 95 7.05 -13.43 -4.87
CA PHE A 95 6.60 -12.09 -5.26
C PHE A 95 7.68 -11.04 -4.98
N LEU A 96 8.44 -10.68 -6.03
CA LEU A 96 9.55 -9.72 -5.93
C LEU A 96 10.46 -10.05 -4.72
N ASP A 97 10.79 -9.06 -3.89
CA ASP A 97 11.61 -9.20 -2.68
C ASP A 97 10.78 -9.41 -1.40
N ALA A 98 9.52 -9.87 -1.52
CA ALA A 98 8.69 -10.19 -0.37
C ALA A 98 9.29 -11.35 0.43
N THR A 99 9.32 -11.18 1.76
CA THR A 99 9.90 -12.12 2.72
C THR A 99 8.83 -12.84 3.55
N LEU A 100 9.23 -13.76 4.42
CA LEU A 100 8.32 -14.47 5.33
C LEU A 100 7.43 -13.51 6.14
N ARG A 101 7.97 -12.35 6.55
CA ARG A 101 7.25 -11.29 7.26
C ARG A 101 5.96 -10.89 6.55
N HIS A 102 6.04 -10.64 5.24
CA HIS A 102 4.92 -10.20 4.41
C HIS A 102 3.90 -11.31 4.18
N TYR A 103 4.39 -12.51 3.88
CA TYR A 103 3.53 -13.66 3.62
C TYR A 103 2.77 -14.13 4.87
N LYS A 104 3.40 -14.11 6.06
CA LYS A 104 2.70 -14.40 7.32
C LYS A 104 1.60 -13.39 7.58
N PHE A 105 1.91 -12.08 7.47
CA PHE A 105 0.93 -11.03 7.68
C PHE A 105 -0.26 -11.13 6.70
N LEU A 106 0.02 -11.51 5.45
CA LEU A 106 -1.00 -11.76 4.44
C LEU A 106 -1.86 -12.98 4.78
N VAL A 107 -1.24 -14.15 5.02
CA VAL A 107 -1.97 -15.41 5.20
C VAL A 107 -2.83 -15.40 6.47
N GLU A 108 -2.32 -14.87 7.57
CA GLU A 108 -3.09 -14.72 8.80
C GLU A 108 -4.32 -13.80 8.60
N SER A 109 -4.22 -12.77 7.75
CA SER A 109 -5.38 -11.93 7.40
C SER A 109 -6.36 -12.63 6.46
N LEU A 110 -5.89 -13.47 5.55
CA LEU A 110 -6.77 -14.22 4.64
C LEU A 110 -7.57 -15.31 5.35
N GLU A 111 -7.05 -15.85 6.45
CA GLU A 111 -7.83 -16.75 7.31
C GLU A 111 -9.02 -16.01 7.94
N GLU A 112 -8.85 -14.76 8.40
CA GLU A 112 -9.95 -13.90 8.85
C GLU A 112 -10.96 -13.64 7.72
N VAL A 113 -10.48 -13.27 6.52
CA VAL A 113 -11.34 -13.06 5.34
C VAL A 113 -12.13 -14.31 4.99
N SER A 114 -11.52 -15.50 5.03
CA SER A 114 -12.16 -16.77 4.75
C SER A 114 -13.31 -17.07 5.74
N ASN A 115 -13.09 -16.80 7.03
CA ASN A 115 -14.11 -16.97 8.06
C ASN A 115 -15.26 -15.97 7.87
N ASP A 116 -14.98 -14.70 7.63
CA ASP A 116 -16.00 -13.68 7.37
C ASP A 116 -16.81 -14.01 6.10
N CYS A 117 -16.18 -14.53 5.03
CA CYS A 117 -16.87 -15.02 3.84
C CYS A 117 -17.81 -16.17 4.14
N LYS A 118 -17.37 -17.14 4.97
CA LYS A 118 -18.19 -18.28 5.39
C LYS A 118 -19.43 -17.83 6.13
N ASP A 119 -19.32 -16.88 7.05
CA ASP A 119 -20.45 -16.32 7.81
C ASP A 119 -21.46 -15.61 6.89
N LEU A 120 -20.98 -15.05 5.79
CA LEU A 120 -21.79 -14.40 4.75
C LEU A 120 -22.29 -15.36 3.65
N ASN A 121 -22.10 -16.66 3.78
CA ASN A 121 -22.44 -17.65 2.73
C ASN A 121 -21.79 -17.34 1.39
N ILE A 122 -20.53 -16.92 1.41
CA ILE A 122 -19.71 -16.61 0.24
C ILE A 122 -18.53 -17.59 0.20
N SER A 123 -18.30 -18.15 -0.97
CA SER A 123 -17.26 -19.15 -1.18
C SER A 123 -15.87 -18.50 -1.28
N PHE A 124 -14.93 -18.86 -0.40
CA PHE A 124 -13.56 -18.39 -0.46
C PHE A 124 -12.58 -19.48 -0.96
N HIS A 125 -11.74 -19.16 -1.94
CA HIS A 125 -10.77 -20.07 -2.55
C HIS A 125 -9.35 -19.52 -2.33
N LEU A 126 -8.49 -20.28 -1.66
CA LEU A 126 -7.07 -20.01 -1.62
C LEU A 126 -6.40 -20.80 -2.76
N LEU A 127 -5.87 -20.07 -3.74
CA LEU A 127 -5.21 -20.63 -4.90
C LEU A 127 -3.68 -20.51 -4.74
N HIS A 128 -2.94 -21.48 -5.26
CA HIS A 128 -1.49 -21.44 -5.30
C HIS A 128 -1.03 -21.39 -6.76
N GLY A 129 -0.25 -20.37 -7.10
CA GLY A 129 0.27 -20.18 -8.46
C GLY A 129 0.09 -18.78 -9.02
N THR A 130 0.44 -18.62 -10.29
CA THR A 130 0.36 -17.33 -10.98
C THR A 130 -1.08 -17.00 -11.33
N PRO A 131 -1.60 -15.81 -10.99
CA PRO A 131 -3.02 -15.48 -11.10
C PRO A 131 -3.61 -15.66 -12.50
N ASN A 132 -2.89 -15.24 -13.56
CA ASN A 132 -3.33 -15.39 -14.95
C ASN A 132 -3.57 -16.87 -15.37
N VAL A 133 -3.02 -17.83 -14.63
CA VAL A 133 -3.25 -19.26 -14.83
C VAL A 133 -4.36 -19.75 -13.91
N VAL A 134 -4.16 -19.66 -12.59
CA VAL A 134 -5.05 -20.33 -11.61
C VAL A 134 -6.43 -19.68 -11.50
N VAL A 135 -6.53 -18.35 -11.71
CA VAL A 135 -7.83 -17.66 -11.76
C VAL A 135 -8.57 -17.99 -13.04
N LEU A 136 -7.87 -18.03 -14.17
CA LEU A 136 -8.45 -18.41 -15.46
C LEU A 136 -9.00 -19.83 -15.43
N ASP A 137 -8.26 -20.77 -14.83
CA ASP A 137 -8.70 -22.15 -14.66
C ASP A 137 -9.96 -22.23 -13.80
N LEU A 138 -10.04 -21.45 -12.70
CA LEU A 138 -11.22 -21.39 -11.85
C LEU A 138 -12.43 -20.84 -12.64
N VAL A 139 -12.24 -19.78 -13.43
CA VAL A 139 -13.28 -19.20 -14.29
C VAL A 139 -13.83 -20.24 -15.28
N LYS A 140 -12.94 -20.92 -16.01
CA LYS A 140 -13.32 -21.89 -17.03
C LYS A 140 -13.94 -23.16 -16.44
N LYS A 141 -13.27 -23.76 -15.43
CA LYS A 141 -13.69 -25.01 -14.78
C LYS A 141 -15.07 -24.92 -14.17
N HIS A 142 -15.36 -23.80 -13.51
CA HIS A 142 -16.62 -23.61 -12.79
C HIS A 142 -17.63 -22.71 -13.51
N LYS A 143 -17.37 -22.39 -14.79
CA LYS A 143 -18.27 -21.57 -15.62
C LYS A 143 -18.70 -20.26 -14.91
N MET A 144 -17.72 -19.49 -14.44
CA MET A 144 -18.00 -18.20 -13.82
C MET A 144 -18.53 -17.21 -14.85
N GLY A 145 -19.60 -16.49 -14.49
CA GLY A 145 -20.30 -15.59 -15.40
C GLY A 145 -19.70 -14.19 -15.52
N ALA A 146 -18.86 -13.81 -14.56
CA ALA A 146 -18.08 -12.58 -14.59
C ALA A 146 -16.88 -12.72 -13.67
N LEU A 147 -15.79 -12.01 -14.00
CA LEU A 147 -14.61 -11.86 -13.16
C LEU A 147 -14.47 -10.38 -12.74
N VAL A 148 -14.53 -10.14 -11.43
CA VAL A 148 -14.26 -8.83 -10.83
C VAL A 148 -12.84 -8.86 -10.26
N VAL A 149 -12.04 -7.80 -10.49
CA VAL A 149 -10.64 -7.70 -10.03
C VAL A 149 -10.36 -6.33 -9.44
N ASP A 150 -9.43 -6.27 -8.50
CA ASP A 150 -8.94 -5.00 -7.95
C ASP A 150 -8.12 -4.22 -8.97
N PHE A 151 -8.09 -2.91 -8.81
CA PHE A 151 -7.12 -2.04 -9.49
C PHE A 151 -5.83 -1.95 -8.71
N PHE A 152 -4.69 -2.19 -9.37
CA PHE A 152 -3.36 -1.96 -8.82
C PHE A 152 -2.44 -1.42 -9.93
N PRO A 153 -1.85 -0.21 -9.78
CA PRO A 153 -1.15 0.45 -10.88
C PRO A 153 0.25 -0.11 -11.16
N LEU A 154 0.78 -1.01 -10.33
CA LEU A 154 2.13 -1.54 -10.49
C LEU A 154 2.21 -2.56 -11.64
N ARG A 155 3.37 -2.62 -12.30
CA ARG A 155 3.63 -3.41 -13.53
C ARG A 155 3.23 -4.87 -13.40
N VAL A 156 3.65 -5.55 -12.32
CA VAL A 156 3.41 -6.99 -12.16
C VAL A 156 1.92 -7.31 -12.03
N PRO A 157 1.16 -6.71 -11.08
CA PRO A 157 -0.29 -6.96 -11.00
C PRO A 157 -1.07 -6.51 -12.25
N SER A 158 -0.69 -5.39 -12.85
CA SER A 158 -1.33 -4.92 -14.10
C SER A 158 -1.09 -5.90 -15.25
N GLY A 159 0.10 -6.51 -15.32
CA GLY A 159 0.41 -7.53 -16.32
C GLY A 159 -0.49 -8.76 -16.19
N TRP A 160 -0.75 -9.25 -14.97
CA TRP A 160 -1.68 -10.38 -14.78
C TRP A 160 -3.11 -10.06 -15.23
N VAL A 161 -3.57 -8.83 -14.98
CA VAL A 161 -4.91 -8.39 -15.42
C VAL A 161 -4.97 -8.31 -16.95
N GLU A 162 -3.92 -7.83 -17.61
CA GLU A 162 -3.86 -7.78 -19.08
C GLU A 162 -3.80 -9.20 -19.69
N ASP A 163 -3.04 -10.12 -19.10
CA ASP A 163 -3.00 -11.53 -19.52
C ASP A 163 -4.39 -12.18 -19.38
N LEU A 164 -5.08 -11.94 -18.27
CA LEU A 164 -6.45 -12.43 -18.05
C LEU A 164 -7.41 -11.84 -19.09
N LYS A 165 -7.32 -10.55 -19.39
CA LYS A 165 -8.13 -9.87 -20.40
C LYS A 165 -7.99 -10.54 -21.77
N ASN A 166 -6.77 -10.97 -22.14
CA ASN A 166 -6.49 -11.61 -23.42
C ASN A 166 -6.90 -13.10 -23.47
N SER A 167 -7.13 -13.74 -22.30
CA SER A 167 -7.31 -15.19 -22.18
C SER A 167 -8.68 -15.63 -21.65
N ILE A 168 -9.44 -14.70 -21.04
CA ILE A 168 -10.78 -14.97 -20.50
C ILE A 168 -11.76 -15.34 -21.62
N PRO A 169 -12.75 -16.24 -21.41
CA PRO A 169 -13.78 -16.52 -22.40
C PRO A 169 -14.47 -15.24 -22.89
N LYS A 170 -14.74 -15.16 -24.19
CA LYS A 170 -15.22 -13.94 -24.86
C LYS A 170 -16.59 -13.46 -24.36
N ASP A 171 -17.37 -14.34 -23.78
CA ASP A 171 -18.69 -14.07 -23.19
C ASP A 171 -18.65 -13.72 -21.69
N VAL A 172 -17.47 -13.76 -21.06
CA VAL A 172 -17.30 -13.47 -19.64
C VAL A 172 -16.73 -12.06 -19.45
N PRO A 173 -17.47 -11.12 -18.84
CA PRO A 173 -16.95 -9.78 -18.56
C PRO A 173 -15.84 -9.80 -17.50
N LEU A 174 -14.78 -9.04 -17.77
CA LEU A 174 -13.69 -8.71 -16.85
C LEU A 174 -13.88 -7.27 -16.36
N CYS A 175 -14.23 -7.10 -15.09
CA CYS A 175 -14.52 -5.82 -14.47
C CYS A 175 -13.43 -5.44 -13.47
N GLN A 176 -12.65 -4.40 -13.74
CA GLN A 176 -11.66 -3.87 -12.81
C GLN A 176 -12.26 -2.74 -11.98
N VAL A 177 -12.09 -2.81 -10.65
CA VAL A 177 -12.66 -1.85 -9.70
C VAL A 177 -11.54 -1.15 -8.93
N ASP A 178 -11.54 0.18 -8.94
CA ASP A 178 -10.69 0.96 -8.03
C ASP A 178 -11.44 1.19 -6.71
N GLY A 179 -11.23 0.27 -5.77
CA GLY A 179 -11.72 0.33 -4.38
C GLY A 179 -10.67 0.88 -3.42
N HIS A 180 -9.43 1.02 -3.87
CA HIS A 180 -8.30 1.45 -3.03
C HIS A 180 -8.25 2.97 -2.88
N ASN A 181 -8.43 3.70 -3.97
CA ASN A 181 -8.46 5.16 -3.96
C ASN A 181 -9.85 5.67 -3.56
N LEU A 182 -9.90 6.78 -2.82
CA LEU A 182 -11.16 7.44 -2.52
C LEU A 182 -11.79 7.93 -3.81
N VAL A 183 -11.01 8.66 -4.62
CA VAL A 183 -11.39 9.01 -5.99
C VAL A 183 -10.63 8.09 -6.93
N PRO A 184 -11.27 7.24 -7.74
CA PRO A 184 -10.57 6.32 -8.61
C PRO A 184 -9.49 7.01 -9.43
N CYS A 185 -8.34 6.34 -9.60
CA CYS A 185 -7.13 6.92 -10.21
C CYS A 185 -7.43 7.59 -11.56
N TRP A 186 -8.19 6.91 -12.44
CA TRP A 186 -8.58 7.42 -13.76
C TRP A 186 -9.70 8.47 -13.73
N VAL A 187 -10.37 8.64 -12.59
CA VAL A 187 -11.35 9.71 -12.36
C VAL A 187 -10.65 10.93 -11.79
N ALA A 188 -9.70 10.73 -10.88
CA ALA A 188 -8.94 11.82 -10.26
C ALA A 188 -8.20 12.66 -11.30
N SER A 189 -7.54 12.01 -12.26
CA SER A 189 -6.89 12.67 -13.41
C SER A 189 -6.80 11.71 -14.60
N ASP A 190 -6.79 12.25 -15.79
CA ASP A 190 -6.61 11.55 -17.08
C ASP A 190 -5.15 11.49 -17.54
N LYS A 191 -4.23 12.06 -16.74
CA LYS A 191 -2.80 12.15 -17.07
C LYS A 191 -1.90 12.04 -15.83
N LEU A 192 -0.59 11.90 -16.10
CA LEU A 192 0.46 12.02 -15.10
C LEU A 192 0.45 13.40 -14.45
N GLU A 193 0.29 13.44 -13.14
CA GLU A 193 0.30 14.68 -12.37
C GLU A 193 1.71 15.03 -11.89
N TYR A 194 2.09 16.29 -12.06
CA TYR A 194 3.42 16.76 -11.68
C TYR A 194 3.68 16.70 -10.16
N GLY A 195 2.64 16.89 -9.34
CA GLY A 195 2.77 16.90 -7.89
C GLY A 195 1.46 17.17 -7.16
N ALA A 196 1.52 17.21 -5.84
CA ALA A 196 0.33 17.39 -5.00
C ALA A 196 -0.46 18.67 -5.33
N ARG A 197 0.21 19.74 -5.76
CA ARG A 197 -0.45 20.99 -6.13
C ARG A 197 -1.40 20.81 -7.32
N THR A 198 -1.04 20.00 -8.30
CA THR A 198 -1.84 19.81 -9.52
C THR A 198 -2.99 18.82 -9.34
N ILE A 199 -2.85 17.79 -8.50
CA ILE A 199 -3.89 16.78 -8.28
C ILE A 199 -4.89 17.17 -7.17
N ARG A 200 -4.47 17.95 -6.17
CA ARG A 200 -5.28 18.29 -4.97
C ARG A 200 -6.64 18.90 -5.33
N GLY A 201 -6.67 19.91 -6.20
CA GLY A 201 -7.92 20.52 -6.64
C GLY A 201 -8.85 19.52 -7.32
N LYS A 202 -8.30 18.66 -8.17
CA LYS A 202 -9.05 17.64 -8.92
C LYS A 202 -9.69 16.61 -7.97
N ILE A 203 -8.94 16.12 -6.95
CA ILE A 203 -9.46 15.19 -5.95
C ILE A 203 -10.51 15.90 -5.08
N ASN A 204 -10.19 17.06 -4.50
CA ASN A 204 -11.07 17.76 -3.58
C ASN A 204 -12.43 18.11 -4.18
N THR A 205 -12.47 18.47 -5.47
CA THR A 205 -13.74 18.74 -6.18
C THR A 205 -14.63 17.50 -6.30
N LYS A 206 -14.02 16.32 -6.41
CA LYS A 206 -14.73 15.02 -6.56
C LYS A 206 -15.01 14.34 -5.22
N LEU A 207 -14.22 14.67 -4.19
CA LEU A 207 -14.28 14.01 -2.89
C LEU A 207 -15.70 13.95 -2.27
N PRO A 208 -16.57 14.98 -2.36
CA PRO A 208 -17.94 14.90 -1.83
C PRO A 208 -18.79 13.79 -2.47
N GLU A 209 -18.57 13.48 -3.75
CA GLU A 209 -19.26 12.38 -4.46
C GLU A 209 -18.78 11.01 -3.98
N TYR A 210 -17.46 10.88 -3.68
CA TYR A 210 -16.81 9.59 -3.44
C TYR A 210 -16.63 9.25 -1.96
N LEU A 211 -16.54 10.22 -1.06
CA LEU A 211 -16.37 10.01 0.37
C LEU A 211 -17.74 9.76 1.06
N THR A 212 -18.42 8.73 0.60
CA THR A 212 -19.70 8.25 1.16
C THR A 212 -19.48 7.20 2.22
N GLU A 213 -20.51 6.90 3.02
CA GLU A 213 -20.53 5.69 3.85
C GLU A 213 -20.64 4.45 2.94
N PHE A 214 -20.31 3.28 3.47
CA PHE A 214 -20.43 2.00 2.77
C PHE A 214 -21.75 1.33 3.09
N PRO A 215 -22.42 0.70 2.11
CA PRO A 215 -23.47 -0.27 2.41
C PRO A 215 -22.85 -1.58 2.94
N PRO A 216 -23.59 -2.41 3.68
CA PRO A 216 -23.07 -3.70 4.14
C PRO A 216 -22.94 -4.70 2.99
N LEU A 217 -21.92 -5.56 3.06
CA LEU A 217 -22.00 -6.88 2.45
C LEU A 217 -22.97 -7.73 3.26
N ILE A 218 -23.98 -8.29 2.60
CA ILE A 218 -25.02 -9.08 3.26
C ILE A 218 -24.77 -10.58 3.10
N LYS A 219 -25.38 -11.38 3.95
CA LYS A 219 -25.39 -12.84 3.78
C LYS A 219 -25.97 -13.16 2.40
N HIS A 220 -25.19 -13.89 1.59
CA HIS A 220 -25.52 -14.14 0.21
C HIS A 220 -26.62 -15.23 0.11
N PRO A 221 -27.74 -14.95 -0.61
CA PRO A 221 -28.90 -15.86 -0.60
C PRO A 221 -28.74 -17.08 -1.54
N HIS A 222 -27.71 -17.13 -2.36
CA HIS A 222 -27.51 -18.18 -3.36
C HIS A 222 -26.31 -19.04 -3.02
N ASP A 223 -26.54 -20.34 -2.83
CA ASP A 223 -25.52 -21.32 -2.46
C ASP A 223 -24.65 -21.72 -3.65
N SER A 224 -23.38 -22.04 -3.35
CA SER A 224 -22.47 -22.60 -4.35
C SER A 224 -22.93 -23.97 -4.84
N ALA A 225 -22.92 -24.19 -6.15
CA ALA A 225 -23.24 -25.47 -6.78
C ALA A 225 -22.13 -26.53 -6.64
N PHE A 226 -20.95 -26.16 -6.13
CA PHE A 226 -19.82 -27.06 -5.97
C PHE A 226 -19.14 -26.92 -4.62
N LYS A 227 -18.58 -28.03 -4.13
CA LYS A 227 -17.90 -28.08 -2.85
C LYS A 227 -16.53 -27.41 -2.95
N ILE A 228 -16.22 -26.57 -1.98
CA ILE A 228 -14.91 -25.93 -1.87
C ILE A 228 -14.03 -26.76 -0.94
N PRO A 229 -12.76 -27.05 -1.32
CA PRO A 229 -11.83 -27.74 -0.46
C PRO A 229 -11.56 -26.96 0.83
N THR A 230 -11.40 -27.66 1.94
CA THR A 230 -10.96 -27.05 3.20
C THR A 230 -9.52 -26.53 3.05
N ILE A 231 -9.28 -25.31 3.48
CA ILE A 231 -7.96 -24.68 3.38
C ILE A 231 -7.08 -25.11 4.55
N ASP A 232 -5.88 -25.61 4.25
CA ASP A 232 -4.85 -25.90 5.26
C ASP A 232 -4.00 -24.66 5.50
N TRP A 233 -4.45 -23.80 6.39
CA TRP A 233 -3.77 -22.55 6.72
C TRP A 233 -2.37 -22.75 7.31
N LYS A 234 -2.14 -23.87 8.02
CA LYS A 234 -0.84 -24.19 8.64
C LYS A 234 0.25 -24.43 7.58
N ASN A 235 -0.14 -25.02 6.47
CA ASN A 235 0.76 -25.36 5.37
C ASN A 235 0.64 -24.43 4.17
N ALA A 236 -0.15 -23.34 4.24
CA ALA A 236 -0.37 -22.41 3.13
C ALA A 236 0.91 -21.79 2.55
N LEU A 237 2.01 -21.74 3.33
CA LEU A 237 3.32 -21.20 2.92
C LEU A 237 4.40 -22.29 2.76
N LYS A 238 4.04 -23.58 2.72
CA LYS A 238 5.03 -24.69 2.67
C LYS A 238 5.91 -24.60 1.43
N ASP A 239 5.30 -24.39 0.28
CA ASP A 239 5.97 -24.45 -1.03
C ASP A 239 6.35 -23.06 -1.58
N VAL A 240 6.24 -22.00 -0.76
CA VAL A 240 6.57 -20.63 -1.16
C VAL A 240 8.08 -20.37 -1.06
N GLN A 241 8.68 -19.87 -2.15
CA GLN A 241 10.11 -19.57 -2.27
C GLN A 241 10.40 -18.15 -1.79
N ILE A 242 10.62 -17.99 -0.48
CA ILE A 242 10.80 -16.69 0.18
C ILE A 242 12.00 -16.72 1.12
N ASP A 243 12.58 -15.54 1.34
CA ASP A 243 13.56 -15.33 2.41
C ASP A 243 12.88 -15.51 3.77
N ARG A 244 13.27 -16.55 4.50
CA ARG A 244 12.70 -16.89 5.81
C ARG A 244 13.51 -16.31 6.98
N THR A 245 14.60 -15.57 6.69
CA THR A 245 15.44 -14.93 7.71
C THR A 245 14.81 -13.63 8.23
N VAL A 246 13.93 -13.01 7.44
CA VAL A 246 13.17 -11.80 7.81
C VAL A 246 11.81 -12.21 8.36
N ASP A 247 11.74 -12.45 9.65
CA ASP A 247 10.55 -12.94 10.34
C ASP A 247 9.52 -11.82 10.63
N LYS A 248 8.34 -12.23 11.10
CA LYS A 248 7.22 -11.35 11.46
C LYS A 248 7.62 -10.28 12.47
N VAL A 249 6.82 -9.23 12.52
CA VAL A 249 6.86 -8.20 13.55
C VAL A 249 5.66 -8.36 14.50
N ASP A 250 5.86 -8.08 15.79
CA ASP A 250 4.83 -8.34 16.80
C ASP A 250 3.89 -7.17 17.06
N TRP A 251 4.28 -5.94 16.66
CA TRP A 251 3.53 -4.73 16.96
C TRP A 251 2.26 -4.56 16.11
N CYS A 252 2.19 -5.16 14.90
CA CYS A 252 1.03 -5.06 14.03
C CYS A 252 0.34 -6.42 13.86
N LYS A 253 -0.89 -6.49 14.34
CA LYS A 253 -1.74 -7.68 14.19
C LYS A 253 -2.38 -7.69 12.80
N PRO A 254 -2.24 -8.77 12.01
CA PRO A 254 -2.86 -8.86 10.70
C PRO A 254 -4.40 -8.85 10.77
N GLY A 255 -5.03 -8.56 9.63
CA GLY A 255 -6.47 -8.60 9.45
C GLY A 255 -7.19 -7.28 9.73
N TYR A 256 -8.47 -7.26 9.38
CA TYR A 256 -9.33 -6.08 9.53
C TYR A 256 -9.51 -5.69 11.00
N ARG A 257 -9.67 -6.69 11.89
CA ARG A 257 -9.80 -6.44 13.33
C ARG A 257 -8.53 -5.83 13.91
N GLY A 258 -7.34 -6.29 13.49
CA GLY A 258 -6.06 -5.70 13.87
C GLY A 258 -5.92 -4.24 13.42
N ALA A 259 -6.34 -3.95 12.19
CA ALA A 259 -6.36 -2.59 11.64
C ALA A 259 -7.30 -1.65 12.41
N LEU A 260 -8.48 -2.11 12.79
CA LEU A 260 -9.44 -1.32 13.59
C LEU A 260 -8.90 -1.01 14.99
N MET A 261 -8.21 -1.94 15.64
CA MET A 261 -7.55 -1.69 16.93
C MET A 261 -6.48 -0.59 16.81
N GLU A 262 -5.69 -0.62 15.73
CA GLU A 262 -4.67 0.41 15.48
C GLU A 262 -5.30 1.77 15.13
N LEU A 263 -6.39 1.79 14.36
CA LEU A 263 -7.16 3.00 14.08
C LEU A 263 -7.73 3.62 15.37
N GLU A 264 -8.34 2.82 16.23
CA GLU A 264 -8.85 3.25 17.53
C GLU A 264 -7.73 3.83 18.40
N SER A 265 -6.59 3.13 18.45
CA SER A 265 -5.39 3.60 19.18
C SER A 265 -4.87 4.92 18.60
N PHE A 266 -4.86 5.09 17.28
CA PHE A 266 -4.47 6.34 16.64
C PHE A 266 -5.41 7.49 17.03
N ILE A 267 -6.70 7.31 16.87
CA ILE A 267 -7.71 8.33 17.15
C ILE A 267 -7.66 8.78 18.61
N THR A 268 -7.60 7.81 19.53
CA THR A 268 -7.72 8.10 20.98
C THR A 268 -6.44 8.63 21.60
N LYS A 269 -5.25 8.19 21.12
CA LYS A 269 -3.98 8.49 21.80
C LYS A 269 -3.11 9.49 21.03
N ARG A 270 -3.09 9.44 19.67
CA ARG A 270 -2.05 10.07 18.83
C ARG A 270 -2.57 11.19 17.95
N LEU A 271 -3.82 11.12 17.49
CA LEU A 271 -4.40 12.10 16.55
C LEU A 271 -4.24 13.55 17.04
N LYS A 272 -4.45 13.82 18.33
CA LYS A 272 -4.30 15.16 18.91
C LYS A 272 -2.94 15.81 18.67
N ASN A 273 -1.87 14.99 18.64
CA ASN A 273 -0.48 15.44 18.48
C ASN A 273 0.04 15.25 17.03
N TYR A 274 -0.75 14.70 16.13
CA TYR A 274 -0.31 14.32 14.80
C TYR A 274 0.27 15.51 14.04
N ASN A 275 -0.39 16.66 14.01
CA ASN A 275 0.07 17.84 13.30
C ASN A 275 1.46 18.31 13.74
N THR A 276 1.69 18.39 15.03
CA THR A 276 2.91 18.98 15.61
C THR A 276 4.08 18.01 15.70
N LYS A 277 3.80 16.69 15.89
CA LYS A 277 4.82 15.70 16.23
C LYS A 277 5.06 14.64 15.15
N ARG A 278 4.28 14.63 14.08
CA ARG A 278 4.39 13.61 13.02
C ARG A 278 5.76 13.55 12.30
N ASN A 279 6.57 14.59 12.41
CA ASN A 279 7.90 14.65 11.81
C ASN A 279 9.04 14.39 12.80
N ASP A 280 8.72 14.07 14.06
CA ASP A 280 9.69 13.70 15.09
C ASP A 280 9.75 12.17 15.26
N PRO A 281 10.86 11.51 14.85
CA PRO A 281 10.99 10.05 14.96
C PRO A 281 11.05 9.51 16.40
N THR A 282 11.25 10.38 17.40
CA THR A 282 11.30 10.00 18.81
C THR A 282 9.92 10.01 19.47
N GLU A 283 8.93 10.58 18.79
CA GLU A 283 7.56 10.69 19.28
C GLU A 283 6.62 9.64 18.67
N ASP A 284 5.72 9.10 19.49
CA ASP A 284 4.67 8.20 19.01
C ASP A 284 3.43 9.00 18.56
N ALA A 285 3.51 9.59 17.37
CA ALA A 285 2.45 10.45 16.83
C ALA A 285 1.87 9.97 15.49
N LEU A 286 2.43 8.92 14.87
CA LEU A 286 1.97 8.42 13.58
C LEU A 286 0.76 7.50 13.70
N SER A 287 -0.03 7.38 12.62
CA SER A 287 -1.15 6.42 12.56
C SER A 287 -0.70 4.97 12.58
N LYS A 288 0.47 4.67 12.06
CA LYS A 288 1.03 3.33 11.86
C LYS A 288 0.22 2.41 10.92
N LEU A 289 -0.79 2.92 10.23
CA LEU A 289 -1.73 2.14 9.42
C LEU A 289 -1.19 1.67 8.06
N SER A 290 0.01 2.10 7.65
CA SER A 290 0.52 1.80 6.31
C SER A 290 0.62 0.31 5.96
N PRO A 291 0.95 -0.64 6.86
CA PRO A 291 0.89 -2.07 6.54
C PRO A 291 -0.50 -2.53 6.13
N TRP A 292 -1.51 -2.16 6.89
CA TRP A 292 -2.90 -2.56 6.59
C TRP A 292 -3.46 -1.86 5.34
N PHE A 293 -3.02 -0.63 5.05
CA PHE A 293 -3.35 0.03 3.79
C PHE A 293 -2.73 -0.70 2.60
N HIS A 294 -1.44 -1.06 2.70
CA HIS A 294 -0.73 -1.79 1.64
C HIS A 294 -1.41 -3.13 1.31
N PHE A 295 -1.72 -3.93 2.33
CA PHE A 295 -2.40 -5.22 2.16
C PHE A 295 -3.93 -5.10 1.99
N GLY A 296 -4.46 -3.89 1.96
CA GLY A 296 -5.89 -3.64 1.80
C GLY A 296 -6.76 -4.18 2.94
N GLN A 297 -6.19 -4.43 4.11
CA GLN A 297 -6.89 -5.00 5.27
C GLN A 297 -7.80 -3.99 5.98
N ILE A 298 -7.65 -2.70 5.67
CA ILE A 298 -8.60 -1.63 6.02
C ILE A 298 -8.71 -0.64 4.86
N SER A 299 -9.92 -0.11 4.65
CA SER A 299 -10.15 0.93 3.67
C SER A 299 -9.63 2.29 4.17
N VAL A 300 -8.85 2.99 3.34
CA VAL A 300 -8.49 4.38 3.64
C VAL A 300 -9.74 5.26 3.75
N GLN A 301 -10.76 5.02 2.91
CA GLN A 301 -12.05 5.71 2.99
C GLN A 301 -12.71 5.51 4.36
N ARG A 302 -12.73 4.29 4.91
CA ARG A 302 -13.23 4.01 6.27
C ARG A 302 -12.43 4.80 7.31
N VAL A 303 -11.12 4.76 7.23
CA VAL A 303 -10.26 5.50 8.18
C VAL A 303 -10.53 7.01 8.13
N ILE A 304 -10.69 7.58 6.95
CA ILE A 304 -11.00 9.01 6.79
C ILE A 304 -12.40 9.34 7.33
N LEU A 305 -13.39 8.48 7.11
CA LEU A 305 -14.74 8.65 7.67
C LEU A 305 -14.71 8.74 9.21
N GLU A 306 -13.93 7.87 9.87
CA GLU A 306 -13.83 7.87 11.33
C GLU A 306 -12.97 9.03 11.86
N VAL A 307 -11.83 9.31 11.23
CA VAL A 307 -10.93 10.40 11.67
C VAL A 307 -11.58 11.79 11.51
N ARG A 308 -12.36 12.01 10.45
CA ARG A 308 -13.02 13.32 10.21
C ARG A 308 -14.03 13.70 11.27
N GLU A 309 -14.60 12.75 12.02
CA GLU A 309 -15.51 13.01 13.14
C GLU A 309 -14.85 13.86 14.23
N TYR A 310 -13.52 13.80 14.33
CA TYR A 310 -12.71 14.54 15.30
C TYR A 310 -12.24 15.91 14.77
N LYS A 311 -12.71 16.36 13.60
CA LYS A 311 -12.26 17.61 12.97
C LYS A 311 -12.55 18.83 13.84
N LYS A 312 -13.65 18.85 14.60
CA LYS A 312 -13.98 19.97 15.52
C LYS A 312 -12.98 20.09 16.67
N GLN A 313 -12.41 18.96 17.13
CA GLN A 313 -11.50 18.89 18.26
C GLN A 313 -10.03 19.03 17.85
N HIS A 314 -9.65 18.50 16.69
CA HIS A 314 -8.27 18.38 16.22
C HIS A 314 -8.12 18.76 14.73
N LYS A 315 -8.62 19.95 14.35
CA LYS A 315 -8.75 20.39 12.95
C LYS A 315 -7.47 20.18 12.14
N GLU A 316 -6.35 20.75 12.57
CA GLU A 316 -5.09 20.70 11.83
C GLU A 316 -4.56 19.27 11.70
N SER A 317 -4.66 18.45 12.74
CA SER A 317 -4.24 17.04 12.71
C SER A 317 -5.06 16.22 11.70
N VAL A 318 -6.38 16.43 11.69
CA VAL A 318 -7.29 15.76 10.74
C VAL A 318 -6.99 16.20 9.31
N GLU A 319 -6.85 17.51 9.05
CA GLU A 319 -6.55 18.04 7.71
C GLU A 319 -5.19 17.55 7.20
N ASN A 320 -4.16 17.54 8.05
CA ASN A 320 -2.86 16.99 7.68
C ASN A 320 -2.90 15.47 7.44
N PHE A 321 -3.66 14.73 8.26
CA PHE A 321 -3.82 13.30 8.05
C PHE A 321 -4.55 13.00 6.73
N MET A 322 -5.59 13.77 6.41
CA MET A 322 -6.31 13.66 5.12
C MET A 322 -5.41 14.03 3.94
N GLU A 323 -4.57 15.07 4.05
CA GLU A 323 -3.60 15.42 2.99
C GLU A 323 -2.66 14.25 2.68
N GLU A 324 -2.10 13.59 3.70
CA GLU A 324 -1.17 12.46 3.51
C GLU A 324 -1.91 11.21 3.00
N SER A 325 -3.06 10.88 3.60
CA SER A 325 -3.78 9.63 3.31
C SER A 325 -4.59 9.67 2.01
N ILE A 326 -4.96 10.84 1.52
CA ILE A 326 -5.70 11.01 0.27
C ILE A 326 -4.76 11.56 -0.81
N ILE A 327 -4.35 12.81 -0.68
CA ILE A 327 -3.68 13.54 -1.76
C ILE A 327 -2.32 12.91 -2.10
N ARG A 328 -1.47 12.69 -1.08
CA ARG A 328 -0.13 12.13 -1.29
C ARG A 328 -0.19 10.68 -1.74
N ARG A 329 -1.04 9.89 -1.12
CA ARG A 329 -1.21 8.48 -1.46
C ARG A 329 -1.77 8.28 -2.88
N GLU A 330 -2.83 9.00 -3.24
CA GLU A 330 -3.45 8.88 -4.58
C GLU A 330 -2.59 9.49 -5.68
N LEU A 331 -1.74 10.48 -5.36
CA LEU A 331 -0.70 10.98 -6.27
C LEU A 331 0.33 9.88 -6.59
N SER A 332 0.66 9.03 -5.63
CA SER A 332 1.58 7.89 -5.86
C SER A 332 0.95 6.84 -6.78
N ASP A 333 -0.33 6.55 -6.61
CA ASP A 333 -1.07 5.68 -7.54
C ASP A 333 -1.13 6.30 -8.95
N ASN A 334 -1.40 7.60 -9.07
CA ASN A 334 -1.37 8.32 -10.35
C ASN A 334 0.00 8.21 -11.03
N PHE A 335 1.08 8.44 -10.27
CA PHE A 335 2.44 8.33 -10.81
C PHE A 335 2.71 6.93 -11.38
N CYS A 336 2.47 5.88 -10.61
CA CYS A 336 2.72 4.51 -11.06
C CYS A 336 1.81 4.07 -12.20
N PHE A 337 0.58 4.60 -12.27
CA PHE A 337 -0.37 4.27 -13.34
C PHE A 337 0.00 4.90 -14.69
N TYR A 338 0.45 6.15 -14.69
CA TYR A 338 0.74 6.89 -15.91
C TYR A 338 2.21 6.87 -16.31
N ASN A 339 3.13 6.46 -15.43
CA ASN A 339 4.57 6.38 -15.70
C ASN A 339 5.06 4.94 -15.60
N LYS A 340 5.35 4.32 -16.75
CA LYS A 340 5.83 2.93 -16.81
C LYS A 340 7.23 2.74 -16.19
N ASN A 341 8.02 3.82 -16.08
CA ASN A 341 9.36 3.85 -15.50
C ASN A 341 9.35 4.30 -14.03
N TYR A 342 8.27 4.01 -13.28
CA TYR A 342 8.08 4.45 -11.90
C TYR A 342 9.17 3.96 -10.92
N ASP A 343 9.99 3.01 -11.30
CA ASP A 343 11.09 2.39 -10.56
C ASP A 343 12.47 2.58 -11.23
N SER A 344 12.56 3.49 -12.18
CA SER A 344 13.77 3.83 -12.93
C SER A 344 14.06 5.33 -12.90
N VAL A 345 15.36 5.70 -12.95
CA VAL A 345 15.80 7.10 -13.10
C VAL A 345 15.20 7.73 -14.35
N GLU A 346 14.97 6.95 -15.42
CA GLU A 346 14.30 7.41 -16.65
C GLU A 346 12.85 7.88 -16.41
N GLY A 347 12.21 7.47 -15.34
CA GLY A 347 10.89 7.95 -14.92
C GLY A 347 10.90 9.34 -14.29
N ALA A 348 12.08 9.92 -14.06
CA ALA A 348 12.21 11.24 -13.46
C ALA A 348 11.89 12.38 -14.45
N ASN A 349 11.69 13.59 -13.91
CA ASN A 349 11.54 14.79 -14.73
C ASN A 349 12.86 15.13 -15.44
N ALA A 350 12.80 15.67 -16.65
CA ALA A 350 13.97 15.97 -17.46
C ALA A 350 15.03 16.82 -16.73
N TRP A 351 14.62 17.83 -15.96
CA TRP A 351 15.54 18.66 -15.16
C TRP A 351 16.32 17.85 -14.12
N ALA A 352 15.69 16.81 -13.55
CA ALA A 352 16.32 15.96 -12.53
C ALA A 352 17.30 14.97 -13.18
N ILE A 353 16.92 14.36 -14.30
CA ILE A 353 17.80 13.47 -15.10
C ILE A 353 19.06 14.23 -15.53
N GLU A 354 18.89 15.40 -16.13
CA GLU A 354 19.99 16.26 -16.57
C GLU A 354 20.92 16.60 -15.40
N SER A 355 20.34 17.06 -14.29
CA SER A 355 21.08 17.43 -13.08
C SER A 355 21.86 16.24 -12.49
N LEU A 356 21.25 15.06 -12.36
CA LEU A 356 21.92 13.86 -11.89
C LEU A 356 23.04 13.42 -12.83
N ASN A 357 22.88 13.55 -14.14
CA ASN A 357 23.89 13.21 -15.14
C ASN A 357 25.08 14.16 -15.10
N GLN A 358 24.87 15.47 -14.92
CA GLN A 358 25.94 16.46 -14.76
C GLN A 358 26.82 16.16 -13.54
N HIS A 359 26.20 15.67 -12.44
CA HIS A 359 26.88 15.36 -11.18
C HIS A 359 27.29 13.89 -11.03
N ARG A 360 27.14 13.07 -12.06
CA ARG A 360 27.44 11.63 -12.03
C ARG A 360 28.90 11.34 -11.68
N LYS A 361 29.85 12.17 -12.14
CA LYS A 361 31.29 12.02 -11.92
C LYS A 361 31.82 12.75 -10.68
N ASP A 362 30.94 13.39 -9.91
CA ASP A 362 31.34 14.08 -8.70
C ASP A 362 31.95 13.11 -7.69
N LYS A 363 33.02 13.57 -7.05
CA LYS A 363 33.72 12.78 -6.02
C LYS A 363 32.78 12.54 -4.83
N ARG A 364 32.63 11.28 -4.45
CA ARG A 364 31.96 10.88 -3.23
C ARG A 364 32.96 10.66 -2.11
N GLU A 365 32.65 11.20 -0.94
CA GLU A 365 33.53 11.06 0.24
C GLU A 365 33.54 9.62 0.75
N TYR A 366 32.38 8.95 0.69
CA TYR A 366 32.16 7.55 1.06
C TYR A 366 31.46 6.82 -0.07
N ILE A 367 31.80 5.55 -0.24
CA ILE A 367 31.06 4.62 -1.12
C ILE A 367 30.85 3.33 -0.34
N TYR A 368 29.61 2.84 -0.34
CA TYR A 368 29.22 1.58 0.28
C TYR A 368 28.64 0.62 -0.75
N THR A 369 28.83 -0.67 -0.52
CA THR A 369 28.13 -1.73 -1.24
C THR A 369 26.72 -1.86 -0.72
N ARG A 370 25.85 -2.53 -1.49
CA ARG A 370 24.47 -2.85 -1.04
C ARG A 370 24.49 -3.64 0.27
N ASP A 371 25.38 -4.61 0.40
CA ASP A 371 25.50 -5.46 1.60
C ASP A 371 25.93 -4.64 2.83
N GLU A 372 26.83 -3.67 2.70
CA GLU A 372 27.21 -2.77 3.79
C GLU A 372 26.02 -1.89 4.22
N LEU A 373 25.25 -1.37 3.26
CA LEU A 373 24.02 -0.62 3.55
C LEU A 373 22.97 -1.52 4.23
N GLU A 374 22.73 -2.70 3.69
CA GLU A 374 21.78 -3.66 4.26
C GLU A 374 22.08 -4.01 5.72
N ASN A 375 23.36 -4.18 6.05
CA ASN A 375 23.85 -4.54 7.38
C ASN A 375 24.16 -3.33 8.28
N SER A 376 23.73 -2.11 7.91
CA SER A 376 23.93 -0.89 8.72
C SER A 376 25.40 -0.60 9.04
N GLN A 377 26.32 -0.81 8.07
CA GLN A 377 27.77 -0.69 8.24
C GLN A 377 28.31 0.62 7.67
N THR A 378 27.66 1.75 7.95
CA THR A 378 28.10 3.06 7.49
C THR A 378 28.79 3.86 8.60
N HIS A 379 29.39 5.00 8.24
CA HIS A 379 29.97 5.97 9.18
C HIS A 379 28.92 6.86 9.88
N ASP A 380 27.64 6.77 9.49
CA ASP A 380 26.54 7.62 9.95
C ASP A 380 25.66 6.80 10.92
N ASP A 381 25.74 7.10 12.20
CA ASP A 381 25.01 6.38 13.26
C ASP A 381 23.49 6.57 13.14
N LEU A 382 23.02 7.74 12.71
CA LEU A 382 21.59 7.99 12.50
C LEU A 382 21.07 7.18 11.31
N TRP A 383 21.83 7.08 10.23
CA TRP A 383 21.45 6.27 9.08
C TRP A 383 21.39 4.79 9.46
N ASN A 384 22.42 4.31 10.18
CA ASN A 384 22.46 2.93 10.67
C ASN A 384 21.30 2.63 11.60
N ALA A 385 20.95 3.55 12.50
CA ALA A 385 19.77 3.42 13.38
C ALA A 385 18.46 3.37 12.59
N ALA A 386 18.31 4.18 11.54
CA ALA A 386 17.13 4.17 10.68
C ALA A 386 17.00 2.86 9.88
N GLN A 387 18.09 2.33 9.35
CA GLN A 387 18.14 1.01 8.70
C GLN A 387 17.78 -0.09 9.69
N ASN A 388 18.35 -0.06 10.90
CA ASN A 388 18.04 -1.03 11.97
C ASN A 388 16.56 -0.98 12.37
N GLN A 389 15.95 0.22 12.45
CA GLN A 389 14.51 0.36 12.68
C GLN A 389 13.71 -0.38 11.61
N MET A 390 14.04 -0.18 10.33
CA MET A 390 13.33 -0.83 9.22
C MET A 390 13.47 -2.36 9.27
N VAL A 391 14.68 -2.85 9.52
CA VAL A 391 14.94 -4.30 9.61
C VAL A 391 14.19 -4.94 10.79
N ARG A 392 14.22 -4.32 11.98
CA ARG A 392 13.61 -4.86 13.20
C ARG A 392 12.10 -4.72 13.23
N GLU A 393 11.59 -3.51 12.89
CA GLU A 393 10.18 -3.18 13.03
C GLU A 393 9.37 -3.34 11.74
N GLY A 394 10.02 -3.63 10.59
CA GLY A 394 9.34 -3.60 9.29
C GLY A 394 8.79 -2.21 8.94
N LYS A 395 9.35 -1.17 9.56
CA LYS A 395 8.90 0.21 9.40
C LYS A 395 10.04 1.19 9.71
N MET A 396 10.15 2.22 8.88
CA MET A 396 11.01 3.38 9.14
C MET A 396 10.14 4.63 9.22
N HIS A 397 10.45 5.54 10.12
CA HIS A 397 9.74 6.81 10.23
C HIS A 397 9.81 7.61 8.92
N GLY A 398 8.69 8.19 8.45
CA GLY A 398 8.60 8.86 7.14
C GLY A 398 9.65 9.96 6.93
N PHE A 399 9.93 10.78 7.97
CA PHE A 399 10.99 11.78 7.91
C PHE A 399 12.38 11.14 7.68
N LEU A 400 12.65 10.01 8.34
CA LEU A 400 13.93 9.30 8.19
C LEU A 400 14.04 8.55 6.86
N ARG A 401 12.94 8.08 6.26
CA ARG A 401 12.98 7.48 4.90
C ARG A 401 13.56 8.46 3.88
N MET A 402 13.25 9.76 4.01
CA MET A 402 13.82 10.79 3.14
C MET A 402 15.33 10.96 3.36
N TYR A 403 15.78 11.08 4.61
CA TYR A 403 17.18 11.16 4.96
C TYR A 403 17.94 9.92 4.48
N TRP A 404 17.44 8.75 4.81
CA TRP A 404 17.98 7.44 4.47
C TRP A 404 18.21 7.27 2.95
N ALA A 405 17.21 7.51 2.13
CA ALA A 405 17.32 7.36 0.68
C ALA A 405 18.26 8.40 0.04
N LYS A 406 18.29 9.64 0.57
CA LYS A 406 19.21 10.68 0.11
C LYS A 406 20.67 10.34 0.44
N LYS A 407 20.92 9.71 1.58
CA LYS A 407 22.25 9.23 1.93
C LYS A 407 22.69 8.05 1.06
N ILE A 408 21.77 7.19 0.64
CA ILE A 408 22.06 6.16 -0.37
C ILE A 408 22.53 6.82 -1.68
N LEU A 409 21.84 7.87 -2.17
CA LEU A 409 22.31 8.62 -3.35
C LEU A 409 23.72 9.20 -3.16
N GLU A 410 23.99 9.74 -1.97
CA GLU A 410 25.31 10.34 -1.65
C GLU A 410 26.43 9.32 -1.67
N TRP A 411 26.15 8.06 -1.32
CA TRP A 411 27.16 7.04 -1.02
C TRP A 411 27.21 5.88 -2.03
N THR A 412 26.53 5.96 -3.14
CA THR A 412 26.53 4.94 -4.20
C THR A 412 27.21 5.46 -5.46
N PRO A 413 27.75 4.56 -6.31
CA PRO A 413 28.46 4.97 -7.52
C PRO A 413 27.59 5.75 -8.53
N SER A 414 26.30 5.40 -8.63
CA SER A 414 25.38 6.02 -9.60
C SER A 414 24.00 6.25 -9.01
N PRO A 415 23.20 7.16 -9.60
CA PRO A 415 21.77 7.32 -9.23
C PRO A 415 20.94 6.06 -9.47
N GLU A 416 21.28 5.26 -10.48
CA GLU A 416 20.62 4.00 -10.80
C GLU A 416 20.82 2.97 -9.69
N ASP A 417 22.08 2.80 -9.23
CA ASP A 417 22.40 1.92 -8.09
C ASP A 417 21.68 2.41 -6.83
N ALA A 418 21.71 3.74 -6.60
CA ALA A 418 21.03 4.34 -5.46
C ALA A 418 19.53 4.00 -5.42
N LEU A 419 18.87 4.18 -6.55
CA LEU A 419 17.43 3.92 -6.66
C LEU A 419 17.13 2.42 -6.51
N ALA A 420 17.85 1.56 -7.22
CA ALA A 420 17.69 0.11 -7.17
C ALA A 420 17.89 -0.43 -5.75
N TRP A 421 18.91 0.03 -5.03
CA TRP A 421 19.20 -0.44 -3.67
C TRP A 421 18.21 0.11 -2.65
N ALA A 422 17.78 1.36 -2.80
CA ALA A 422 16.75 1.92 -1.94
C ALA A 422 15.40 1.17 -2.11
N ILE A 423 15.01 0.86 -3.34
CA ILE A 423 13.80 0.05 -3.61
C ILE A 423 13.95 -1.35 -3.04
N TYR A 424 15.08 -2.03 -3.30
CA TYR A 424 15.34 -3.38 -2.78
C TYR A 424 15.23 -3.44 -1.25
N LEU A 425 15.92 -2.53 -0.54
CA LEU A 425 15.90 -2.51 0.94
C LEU A 425 14.52 -2.19 1.49
N ASN A 426 13.81 -1.23 0.87
CA ASN A 426 12.43 -0.92 1.23
C ASN A 426 11.52 -2.14 1.04
N ASP A 427 11.59 -2.79 -0.11
CA ASP A 427 10.69 -3.88 -0.49
C ASP A 427 10.96 -5.17 0.27
N LYS A 428 12.22 -5.40 0.68
CA LYS A 428 12.62 -6.54 1.49
C LYS A 428 12.19 -6.41 2.95
N TYR A 429 12.30 -5.21 3.52
CA TYR A 429 12.15 -5.04 4.98
C TYR A 429 10.89 -4.31 5.42
N SER A 430 10.38 -3.32 4.66
CA SER A 430 9.20 -2.58 5.07
C SER A 430 7.92 -3.38 4.88
N MET A 431 7.05 -3.41 5.90
CA MET A 431 5.73 -4.06 5.81
C MET A 431 4.86 -3.48 4.68
N ASP A 432 5.07 -2.20 4.34
CA ASP A 432 4.44 -1.48 3.25
C ASP A 432 5.35 -1.38 2.01
N GLY A 433 6.30 -2.30 1.82
CA GLY A 433 7.12 -2.41 0.59
C GLY A 433 6.30 -2.91 -0.62
N ARG A 434 6.83 -2.73 -1.85
CA ARG A 434 6.13 -3.09 -3.11
C ARG A 434 4.80 -2.35 -3.29
N ASP A 435 4.76 -1.12 -2.84
CA ASP A 435 3.60 -0.23 -2.88
C ASP A 435 3.92 1.03 -3.71
N PRO A 436 2.95 1.63 -4.41
CA PRO A 436 3.16 2.91 -5.11
C PRO A 436 3.82 3.98 -4.24
N ASN A 437 3.47 4.07 -2.95
CA ASN A 437 4.09 5.03 -2.03
C ASN A 437 5.55 4.70 -1.73
N GLY A 438 5.94 3.43 -1.72
CA GLY A 438 7.33 2.98 -1.56
C GLY A 438 8.19 3.43 -2.74
N TYR A 439 7.74 3.11 -3.98
CA TYR A 439 8.43 3.52 -5.20
C TYR A 439 8.53 5.04 -5.32
N VAL A 440 7.41 5.74 -5.14
CA VAL A 440 7.39 7.21 -5.18
C VAL A 440 8.26 7.82 -4.07
N GLY A 441 8.30 7.25 -2.89
CA GLY A 441 9.18 7.70 -1.81
C GLY A 441 10.67 7.62 -2.17
N CYS A 442 11.10 6.54 -2.81
CA CYS A 442 12.46 6.39 -3.35
C CYS A 442 12.72 7.37 -4.51
N MET A 443 11.81 7.43 -5.48
CA MET A 443 11.89 8.35 -6.62
C MET A 443 11.88 9.83 -6.19
N TRP A 444 11.06 10.20 -5.21
CA TRP A 444 11.08 11.55 -4.66
C TRP A 444 12.42 11.91 -4.02
N SER A 445 12.97 10.97 -3.25
CA SER A 445 14.20 11.21 -2.50
C SER A 445 15.44 11.25 -3.40
N ILE A 446 15.52 10.40 -4.42
CA ILE A 446 16.68 10.22 -5.28
C ILE A 446 16.55 11.00 -6.60
N CYS A 447 15.37 10.98 -7.20
CA CYS A 447 15.10 11.53 -8.53
C CYS A 447 14.23 12.80 -8.51
N GLY A 448 13.86 13.34 -7.35
CA GLY A 448 13.12 14.60 -7.23
C GLY A 448 11.68 14.55 -7.76
N ILE A 449 11.06 13.37 -7.87
CA ILE A 449 9.65 13.24 -8.28
C ILE A 449 8.76 14.01 -7.31
N HIS A 450 7.77 14.73 -7.84
CA HIS A 450 6.83 15.56 -7.08
C HIS A 450 7.50 16.69 -6.26
N ASP A 451 8.77 16.99 -6.53
CA ASP A 451 9.51 18.10 -5.93
C ASP A 451 9.94 19.12 -7.01
N GLN A 452 10.60 20.17 -6.61
CA GLN A 452 11.18 21.21 -7.48
C GLN A 452 12.71 21.15 -7.40
N GLY A 453 13.40 21.79 -8.35
CA GLY A 453 14.83 21.96 -8.29
C GLY A 453 15.24 22.86 -7.12
N TRP A 454 16.28 22.45 -6.40
CA TRP A 454 16.90 23.16 -5.27
C TRP A 454 18.26 23.74 -5.65
N LYS A 455 18.88 24.46 -4.72
CA LYS A 455 20.24 24.95 -4.89
C LYS A 455 21.20 23.78 -5.21
N GLU A 456 21.92 23.90 -6.30
CA GLU A 456 22.83 22.89 -6.82
C GLU A 456 23.96 22.54 -5.83
N ARG A 457 24.26 21.25 -5.73
CA ARG A 457 25.31 20.69 -4.85
C ARG A 457 25.98 19.50 -5.51
N SER A 458 27.25 19.28 -5.15
CA SER A 458 27.96 18.07 -5.55
C SER A 458 27.17 16.80 -5.24
N VAL A 459 27.20 15.83 -6.13
CA VAL A 459 26.47 14.53 -6.12
C VAL A 459 24.95 14.67 -6.30
N PHE A 460 24.33 15.62 -5.61
CA PHE A 460 22.86 15.81 -5.61
C PHE A 460 22.38 16.65 -6.79
N GLY A 461 23.24 17.47 -7.39
CA GLY A 461 22.78 18.49 -8.33
C GLY A 461 21.67 19.34 -7.70
N LYS A 462 20.53 19.45 -8.40
CA LYS A 462 19.34 20.19 -7.94
C LYS A 462 18.38 19.36 -7.11
N ILE A 463 18.71 18.10 -6.77
CA ILE A 463 17.89 17.28 -5.87
C ILE A 463 17.97 17.83 -4.44
N ARG A 464 16.86 17.88 -3.75
CA ARG A 464 16.76 18.36 -2.36
C ARG A 464 17.75 17.62 -1.46
N TYR A 465 18.58 18.35 -0.75
CA TYR A 465 19.59 17.81 0.16
C TYR A 465 19.08 17.70 1.60
N MET A 466 19.50 16.67 2.30
CA MET A 466 19.32 16.51 3.75
C MET A 466 20.64 16.08 4.39
N ASN A 467 20.93 16.60 5.58
CA ASN A 467 22.13 16.26 6.34
C ASN A 467 21.85 15.99 7.83
N TYR A 468 22.83 15.40 8.50
CA TYR A 468 22.78 15.04 9.91
C TYR A 468 22.42 16.23 10.81
N LYS A 469 23.12 17.36 10.68
CA LYS A 469 22.85 18.59 11.44
C LYS A 469 21.45 19.14 11.24
N GLY A 470 20.85 18.89 10.07
CA GLY A 470 19.46 19.21 9.78
C GLY A 470 18.49 18.35 10.58
N CYS A 471 18.83 17.07 10.79
CA CYS A 471 18.08 16.15 11.63
C CYS A 471 18.18 16.52 13.11
N GLU A 472 19.39 16.84 13.64
CA GLU A 472 19.60 17.29 15.03
C GLU A 472 18.75 18.50 15.41
N ARG A 473 18.46 19.39 14.45
CA ARG A 473 17.58 20.55 14.68
C ARG A 473 16.09 20.20 14.73
N LYS A 474 15.71 18.99 14.35
CA LYS A 474 14.31 18.57 14.25
C LYS A 474 13.88 17.65 15.38
N PHE A 475 14.79 16.81 15.88
CA PHE A 475 14.49 15.84 16.94
C PHE A 475 15.78 15.42 17.68
N ASP A 476 15.62 14.71 18.79
CA ASP A 476 16.77 14.14 19.55
C ASP A 476 17.37 12.93 18.85
N VAL A 477 18.32 13.20 17.96
CA VAL A 477 19.06 12.19 17.21
C VAL A 477 19.74 11.17 18.12
N LYS A 478 20.35 11.62 19.23
CA LYS A 478 21.07 10.72 20.16
C LYS A 478 20.15 9.71 20.82
N SER A 479 18.94 10.12 21.19
CA SER A 479 17.93 9.22 21.72
C SER A 479 17.49 8.19 20.69
N PHE A 480 17.28 8.61 19.45
CA PHE A 480 16.91 7.71 18.34
C PHE A 480 18.02 6.69 18.05
N VAL A 481 19.27 7.15 17.95
CA VAL A 481 20.46 6.30 17.71
C VAL A 481 20.61 5.24 18.81
N ARG A 482 20.47 5.63 20.08
CA ARG A 482 20.50 4.67 21.21
C ARG A 482 19.40 3.63 21.12
N LYS A 483 18.19 4.02 20.77
CA LYS A 483 17.03 3.13 20.67
C LYS A 483 17.22 2.03 19.64
N TYR A 484 17.88 2.32 18.53
CA TYR A 484 18.04 1.40 17.41
C TYR A 484 19.49 0.94 17.18
N ASP A 485 20.38 1.10 18.17
CA ASP A 485 21.79 0.66 18.12
C ASP A 485 22.52 1.14 16.86
N GLY A 486 22.46 2.41 16.56
CA GLY A 486 23.18 3.02 15.44
C GLY A 486 24.69 3.05 15.70
N LYS A 487 25.40 1.93 15.45
CA LYS A 487 26.84 1.84 15.63
C LYS A 487 27.56 2.36 14.38
N VAL A 488 28.55 3.24 14.58
CA VAL A 488 29.44 3.71 13.52
C VAL A 488 30.44 2.61 13.14
N VAL A 489 30.55 2.34 11.85
CA VAL A 489 31.65 1.53 11.30
C VAL A 489 32.62 2.48 10.62
N ASN A 490 33.79 2.73 11.26
CA ASN A 490 34.82 3.60 10.73
C ASN A 490 35.54 2.93 9.54
N LYS A 491 35.10 3.25 8.32
CA LYS A 491 35.83 2.96 7.09
C LYS A 491 36.11 4.26 6.34
N LYS A 492 37.36 4.68 6.30
CA LYS A 492 37.86 5.48 5.18
C LYS A 492 37.99 4.52 3.99
N ASN A 493 37.04 4.56 3.05
CA ASN A 493 37.11 3.72 1.87
C ASN A 493 38.26 4.19 0.97
N ASP A 494 39.23 3.32 0.76
CA ASP A 494 40.26 3.49 -0.25
C ASP A 494 39.64 3.24 -1.64
N ILE A 495 39.15 4.30 -2.27
CA ILE A 495 38.49 4.31 -3.57
C ILE A 495 39.38 3.69 -4.68
N SER A 496 40.73 3.64 -4.45
CA SER A 496 41.70 3.12 -5.43
C SER A 496 41.53 1.62 -5.71
N LYS A 497 40.89 0.85 -4.80
CA LYS A 497 40.73 -0.61 -4.93
C LYS A 497 39.50 -1.02 -5.74
N MET A 498 38.48 -0.17 -5.87
CA MET A 498 37.24 -0.53 -6.61
C MET A 498 37.40 -0.46 -8.14
N PHE A 499 38.34 0.35 -8.65
CA PHE A 499 38.58 0.51 -10.09
C PHE A 499 39.67 -0.41 -10.65
N LYS A 500 40.28 -1.29 -9.83
CA LYS A 500 41.30 -2.27 -10.27
C LYS A 500 40.78 -3.65 -10.65
N LYS A 501 39.48 -3.87 -10.65
CA LYS A 501 38.88 -5.12 -11.18
C LYS A 501 37.97 -4.79 -12.38
N LYS A 502 38.61 -4.61 -13.52
CA LYS A 502 38.11 -4.84 -14.86
C LYS A 502 39.17 -5.57 -15.68
#